data_3267f3aa2a6d4fcd851d9e5408b4991c
#
_entry.id   3267f3aa2a6d4fcd851d9e5408b4991c
#
_cell.length_a   1.000
_cell.length_b   1.000
_cell.length_c   1.000
_cell.angle_alpha   90.00
_cell.angle_beta   90.00
_cell.angle_gamma   90.00
#
_symmetry.space_group_name_H-M   'P 1'
#
loop_
_entity.id
_entity.type
_entity.pdbx_description
1 polymer ?
#
loop_
_entity_poly.entity_id
_entity_poly.type
_entity_poly.pdbx_seq_one_letter_code
_entity_poly.pdbx_strand_id
1 'polypeptide(L)'
;MIEQIKGYININRKTTLRELDLKEDFEIEFLAQGEYNINFTLSSFPNKYVFRVNTGSQLQLENQIGYEFNSLKYLEKSSVTPKVFFVDGSLMYFDYGILIMEFLEGAPLDYGKDLMKAARIFSRIHSLEIAKDNHFITEKNIFSARIGEGERLLSNIWDSPIVDKRVKSFFDKFLEWAKINKDKERYFIDNPWYVINNTEVNSHNFIIGERSYLIDWEKPVISDPAQDLTQFLAPTTTLWKASYILSSDEKEEFFKNYINGLNGKDRDIRDRVDLYTPYLYLRALGWCAHAYVEYHDPKKEIKNMDTFEKIKEYLDIDFMEGLLRKFGV
;
A
#
# COMPACT_ATOMS: atom_id res chain seq x y z
N MET A 1 -13.48 23.10 -1.35
CA MET A 1 -13.75 21.65 -1.23
C MET A 1 -14.93 21.34 -0.28
N ILE A 2 -14.87 21.70 1.01
CA ILE A 2 -15.96 21.37 1.98
C ILE A 2 -17.32 21.87 1.52
N GLU A 3 -17.45 23.12 1.08
CA GLU A 3 -18.72 23.66 0.58
C GLU A 3 -19.22 22.96 -0.70
N GLN A 4 -18.31 22.50 -1.56
CA GLN A 4 -18.68 21.69 -2.73
C GLN A 4 -19.21 20.33 -2.30
N ILE A 5 -18.58 19.68 -1.30
CA ILE A 5 -19.06 18.41 -0.74
C ILE A 5 -20.43 18.58 -0.11
N LYS A 6 -20.66 19.65 0.66
CA LYS A 6 -21.99 19.97 1.23
C LYS A 6 -23.05 20.13 0.15
N GLY A 7 -22.73 20.87 -0.92
CA GLY A 7 -23.60 21.01 -2.07
C GLY A 7 -23.96 19.67 -2.71
N TYR A 8 -22.97 18.83 -2.96
CA TYR A 8 -23.13 17.49 -3.52
C TYR A 8 -24.04 16.60 -2.65
N ILE A 9 -23.75 16.55 -1.33
CA ILE A 9 -24.56 15.79 -0.38
C ILE A 9 -26.01 16.29 -0.36
N ASN A 10 -26.24 17.60 -0.30
CA ASN A 10 -27.59 18.18 -0.25
C ASN A 10 -28.44 17.83 -1.48
N ILE A 11 -27.83 17.80 -2.66
CA ILE A 11 -28.50 17.40 -3.90
C ILE A 11 -28.84 15.90 -3.89
N ASN A 12 -27.94 15.06 -3.38
CA ASN A 12 -27.99 13.61 -3.56
C ASN A 12 -28.55 12.82 -2.36
N ARG A 13 -28.59 13.40 -1.14
CA ARG A 13 -28.95 12.69 0.11
C ARG A 13 -30.34 12.03 0.08
N LYS A 14 -31.33 12.62 -0.63
CA LYS A 14 -32.68 12.05 -0.74
C LYS A 14 -32.84 11.10 -1.93
N THR A 15 -31.82 10.95 -2.76
CA THR A 15 -31.84 10.16 -3.99
C THR A 15 -30.76 9.07 -3.97
N THR A 16 -29.62 9.31 -4.59
CA THR A 16 -28.51 8.34 -4.74
C THR A 16 -27.84 7.98 -3.42
N LEU A 17 -27.85 8.89 -2.42
CA LEU A 17 -27.26 8.69 -1.09
C LEU A 17 -28.29 8.38 0.01
N ARG A 18 -29.53 8.07 -0.35
CA ARG A 18 -30.62 7.83 0.62
C ARG A 18 -30.32 6.72 1.64
N GLU A 19 -29.56 5.72 1.25
CA GLU A 19 -29.22 4.58 2.12
C GLU A 19 -28.22 4.95 3.23
N LEU A 20 -27.56 6.09 3.14
CA LEU A 20 -26.67 6.61 4.18
C LEU A 20 -27.42 7.27 5.35
N ASP A 21 -28.73 7.47 5.22
CA ASP A 21 -29.60 8.11 6.24
C ASP A 21 -29.01 9.44 6.77
N LEU A 22 -28.56 10.29 5.85
CA LEU A 22 -27.95 11.57 6.19
C LEU A 22 -29.01 12.61 6.56
N LYS A 23 -28.94 13.17 7.77
CA LYS A 23 -29.79 14.24 8.24
C LYS A 23 -29.44 15.59 7.59
N GLU A 24 -30.25 16.63 7.85
CA GLU A 24 -29.98 17.97 7.29
C GLU A 24 -28.81 18.69 7.96
N ASP A 25 -28.53 18.33 9.20
CA ASP A 25 -27.49 18.88 10.06
C ASP A 25 -26.17 18.05 10.05
N PHE A 26 -25.89 17.38 8.92
CA PHE A 26 -24.63 16.65 8.77
C PHE A 26 -23.41 17.58 8.80
N GLU A 27 -22.30 17.07 9.32
CA GLU A 27 -21.04 17.78 9.45
C GLU A 27 -19.97 17.16 8.54
N ILE A 28 -19.08 18.00 8.00
CA ILE A 28 -17.95 17.60 7.18
C ILE A 28 -16.70 18.25 7.74
N GLU A 29 -15.69 17.41 8.03
CA GLU A 29 -14.40 17.86 8.52
C GLU A 29 -13.28 17.21 7.69
N PHE A 30 -12.17 17.93 7.51
CA PHE A 30 -10.96 17.35 6.90
C PHE A 30 -10.42 16.23 7.79
N LEU A 31 -10.14 15.08 7.20
CA LEU A 31 -9.59 13.92 7.92
C LEU A 31 -8.11 13.72 7.63
N ALA A 32 -7.75 13.57 6.35
CA ALA A 32 -6.37 13.30 5.94
C ALA A 32 -6.21 13.54 4.44
N GLN A 33 -4.97 13.77 4.01
CA GLN A 33 -4.59 13.86 2.61
C GLN A 33 -3.37 12.98 2.33
N GLY A 34 -3.48 12.14 1.32
CA GLY A 34 -2.38 11.39 0.70
C GLY A 34 -1.92 12.05 -0.60
N GLU A 35 -1.19 11.30 -1.42
CA GLU A 35 -0.72 11.80 -2.73
C GLU A 35 -1.84 11.92 -3.76
N TYR A 36 -2.79 11.00 -3.75
CA TYR A 36 -3.86 10.87 -4.75
C TYR A 36 -5.27 10.95 -4.17
N ASN A 37 -5.40 11.05 -2.87
CA ASN A 37 -6.70 11.05 -2.19
C ASN A 37 -6.77 12.11 -1.10
N ILE A 38 -7.90 12.81 -1.05
CA ILE A 38 -8.26 13.71 0.05
C ILE A 38 -9.47 13.10 0.76
N ASN A 39 -9.37 12.91 2.07
CA ASN A 39 -10.41 12.28 2.87
C ASN A 39 -11.04 13.29 3.82
N PHE A 40 -12.36 13.21 3.94
CA PHE A 40 -13.15 13.99 4.89
C PHE A 40 -14.00 13.03 5.73
N THR A 41 -14.28 13.40 6.98
CA THR A 41 -15.34 12.75 7.73
C THR A 41 -16.68 13.36 7.31
N LEU A 42 -17.67 12.51 7.14
CA LEU A 42 -19.08 12.89 6.94
C LEU A 42 -19.86 12.33 8.12
N SER A 43 -20.26 13.20 9.06
CA SER A 43 -20.94 12.84 10.32
C SER A 43 -22.40 13.22 10.26
N SER A 44 -23.27 12.25 10.56
CA SER A 44 -24.72 12.43 10.67
C SER A 44 -25.23 11.48 11.75
N PHE A 45 -25.30 11.96 13.00
CA PHE A 45 -25.55 11.09 14.18
C PHE A 45 -26.74 10.14 13.99
N PRO A 46 -26.62 8.85 14.26
CA PRO A 46 -25.44 8.17 14.85
C PRO A 46 -24.36 7.71 13.84
N ASN A 47 -24.53 7.98 12.55
CA ASN A 47 -23.68 7.48 11.48
C ASN A 47 -22.47 8.38 11.22
N LYS A 48 -21.33 7.76 10.88
CA LYS A 48 -20.12 8.44 10.47
C LYS A 48 -19.47 7.70 9.30
N TYR A 49 -19.02 8.44 8.30
CA TYR A 49 -18.47 7.92 7.05
C TYR A 49 -17.17 8.64 6.70
N VAL A 50 -16.39 8.04 5.81
CA VAL A 50 -15.30 8.71 5.09
C VAL A 50 -15.83 9.09 3.71
N PHE A 51 -15.70 10.36 3.37
CA PHE A 51 -15.92 10.90 2.02
C PHE A 51 -14.55 11.11 1.40
N ARG A 52 -14.18 10.25 0.43
CA ARG A 52 -12.90 10.28 -0.29
C ARG A 52 -13.08 11.00 -1.62
N VAL A 53 -12.19 11.93 -1.91
CA VAL A 53 -12.02 12.57 -3.21
C VAL A 53 -10.72 12.05 -3.82
N ASN A 54 -10.80 11.36 -4.95
CA ASN A 54 -9.65 10.81 -5.64
C ASN A 54 -9.14 11.78 -6.70
N THR A 55 -7.92 12.27 -6.56
CA THR A 55 -7.31 13.31 -7.40
C THR A 55 -6.33 12.75 -8.45
N GLY A 56 -6.08 11.44 -8.45
CA GLY A 56 -5.14 10.83 -9.39
C GLY A 56 -5.09 9.31 -9.32
N SER A 57 -4.21 8.70 -10.11
CA SER A 57 -4.03 7.25 -10.18
C SER A 57 -2.55 6.87 -10.27
N GLN A 58 -2.09 6.04 -9.34
CA GLN A 58 -0.76 5.41 -9.43
C GLN A 58 -0.71 4.32 -10.52
N LEU A 59 -1.84 3.67 -10.79
CA LEU A 59 -1.95 2.59 -11.77
C LEU A 59 -2.27 3.11 -13.18
N GLN A 60 -2.39 4.45 -13.35
CA GLN A 60 -2.79 5.09 -14.61
C GLN A 60 -4.13 4.55 -15.14
N LEU A 61 -5.07 4.24 -14.24
CA LEU A 61 -6.40 3.78 -14.59
C LEU A 61 -7.30 4.97 -14.95
N GLU A 62 -8.12 4.81 -15.99
CA GLU A 62 -9.14 5.82 -16.36
C GLU A 62 -10.18 6.03 -15.24
N ASN A 63 -10.53 4.97 -14.53
CA ASN A 63 -11.48 5.01 -13.41
C ASN A 63 -10.87 4.40 -12.14
N GLN A 64 -9.94 5.13 -11.53
CA GLN A 64 -9.25 4.74 -10.30
C GLN A 64 -10.21 4.51 -9.14
N ILE A 65 -11.17 5.43 -8.95
CA ILE A 65 -12.10 5.34 -7.82
C ILE A 65 -13.08 4.16 -7.96
N GLY A 66 -13.48 3.84 -9.19
CA GLY A 66 -14.29 2.66 -9.47
C GLY A 66 -13.51 1.35 -9.21
N TYR A 67 -12.22 1.33 -9.52
CA TYR A 67 -11.34 0.19 -9.20
C TYR A 67 -11.24 -0.04 -7.70
N GLU A 68 -10.99 1.02 -6.92
CA GLU A 68 -10.93 0.95 -5.45
C GLU A 68 -12.27 0.51 -4.85
N PHE A 69 -13.39 1.08 -5.30
CA PHE A 69 -14.73 0.70 -4.86
C PHE A 69 -15.00 -0.80 -5.06
N ASN A 70 -14.78 -1.30 -6.29
CA ASN A 70 -15.02 -2.70 -6.62
C ASN A 70 -14.10 -3.64 -5.82
N SER A 71 -12.86 -3.21 -5.58
CA SER A 71 -11.89 -3.95 -4.77
C SER A 71 -12.34 -4.05 -3.32
N LEU A 72 -12.69 -2.93 -2.69
CA LEU A 72 -13.22 -2.92 -1.33
C LEU A 72 -14.51 -3.72 -1.22
N LYS A 73 -15.41 -3.60 -2.21
CA LYS A 73 -16.66 -4.38 -2.25
C LYS A 73 -16.41 -5.89 -2.26
N TYR A 74 -15.41 -6.32 -3.00
CA TYR A 74 -14.98 -7.73 -3.00
C TYR A 74 -14.39 -8.15 -1.65
N LEU A 75 -13.57 -7.29 -1.06
CA LEU A 75 -12.83 -7.52 0.18
C LEU A 75 -13.69 -7.46 1.46
N GLU A 76 -14.92 -6.92 1.39
CA GLU A 76 -15.88 -6.94 2.52
C GLU A 76 -16.08 -8.35 3.09
N LYS A 77 -15.92 -9.39 2.25
CA LYS A 77 -15.99 -10.81 2.65
C LYS A 77 -14.96 -11.20 3.70
N SER A 78 -13.82 -10.50 3.75
CA SER A 78 -12.78 -10.70 4.77
C SER A 78 -13.19 -10.20 6.15
N SER A 79 -14.12 -9.24 6.21
CA SER A 79 -14.54 -8.52 7.43
C SER A 79 -13.41 -7.76 8.13
N VAL A 80 -12.31 -7.47 7.42
CA VAL A 80 -11.15 -6.71 7.94
C VAL A 80 -10.75 -5.54 7.04
N THR A 81 -11.68 -5.07 6.22
CA THR A 81 -11.55 -3.89 5.37
C THR A 81 -12.76 -2.98 5.55
N PRO A 82 -12.69 -1.68 5.22
CA PRO A 82 -13.85 -0.81 5.27
C PRO A 82 -14.97 -1.32 4.34
N LYS A 83 -16.22 -1.14 4.76
CA LYS A 83 -17.37 -1.30 3.86
C LYS A 83 -17.46 -0.09 2.95
N VAL A 84 -17.93 -0.29 1.73
CA VAL A 84 -18.21 0.79 0.79
C VAL A 84 -19.70 0.95 0.55
N PHE A 85 -20.14 2.19 0.44
CA PHE A 85 -21.55 2.52 0.33
C PHE A 85 -21.90 3.17 -1.02
N PHE A 86 -20.99 4.00 -1.55
CA PHE A 86 -21.30 4.76 -2.75
C PHE A 86 -20.02 5.11 -3.53
N VAL A 87 -20.11 5.14 -4.85
CA VAL A 87 -19.05 5.61 -5.75
C VAL A 87 -19.64 6.49 -6.84
N ASP A 88 -18.96 7.58 -7.16
CA ASP A 88 -19.26 8.41 -8.32
C ASP A 88 -17.96 8.71 -9.09
N GLY A 89 -17.79 8.03 -10.21
CA GLY A 89 -16.70 8.23 -11.15
C GLY A 89 -17.12 9.03 -12.40
N SER A 90 -18.29 9.68 -12.37
CA SER A 90 -18.83 10.39 -13.54
C SER A 90 -18.10 11.69 -13.85
N LEU A 91 -17.40 12.27 -12.86
CA LEU A 91 -16.74 13.58 -12.93
C LEU A 91 -17.67 14.74 -13.26
N MET A 92 -18.99 14.55 -13.11
CA MET A 92 -19.98 15.56 -13.51
C MET A 92 -20.15 16.69 -12.50
N TYR A 93 -19.91 16.44 -11.21
CA TYR A 93 -20.06 17.43 -10.15
C TYR A 93 -18.70 17.91 -9.64
N PHE A 94 -17.78 16.99 -9.50
CA PHE A 94 -16.37 17.26 -9.21
C PHE A 94 -15.54 16.87 -10.42
N ASP A 95 -14.41 17.52 -10.62
CA ASP A 95 -13.37 17.07 -11.58
C ASP A 95 -12.64 15.81 -11.08
N TYR A 96 -13.16 15.18 -10.04
CA TYR A 96 -12.55 14.08 -9.30
C TYR A 96 -13.57 12.99 -8.98
N GLY A 97 -13.11 11.74 -8.90
CA GLY A 97 -13.93 10.63 -8.45
C GLY A 97 -14.22 10.67 -6.95
N ILE A 98 -15.38 10.16 -6.53
CA ILE A 98 -15.85 10.15 -5.16
C ILE A 98 -16.10 8.73 -4.70
N LEU A 99 -15.72 8.42 -3.45
CA LEU A 99 -16.03 7.20 -2.74
C LEU A 99 -16.52 7.53 -1.33
N ILE A 100 -17.65 6.91 -0.92
CA ILE A 100 -18.12 6.97 0.47
C ILE A 100 -17.99 5.58 1.07
N MET A 101 -17.27 5.50 2.20
CA MET A 101 -16.97 4.25 2.89
C MET A 101 -17.11 4.39 4.40
N GLU A 102 -17.07 3.27 5.10
CA GLU A 102 -17.15 3.16 6.55
C GLU A 102 -16.03 3.98 7.22
N PHE A 103 -16.40 4.76 8.23
CA PHE A 103 -15.41 5.35 9.14
C PHE A 103 -15.05 4.32 10.20
N LEU A 104 -13.77 4.03 10.33
CA LEU A 104 -13.25 3.05 11.27
C LEU A 104 -12.61 3.77 12.46
N GLU A 105 -13.01 3.39 13.68
CA GLU A 105 -12.44 3.92 14.91
C GLU A 105 -11.24 3.06 15.35
N GLY A 106 -10.15 3.71 15.75
CA GLY A 106 -8.95 3.06 16.23
C GLY A 106 -7.69 3.89 16.08
N ALA A 107 -6.57 3.28 16.36
CA ALA A 107 -5.23 3.87 16.23
C ALA A 107 -4.42 3.12 15.16
N PRO A 108 -3.35 3.74 14.61
CA PRO A 108 -2.39 3.03 13.80
C PRO A 108 -1.77 1.84 14.55
N LEU A 109 -1.33 0.83 13.79
CA LEU A 109 -0.69 -0.36 14.36
C LEU A 109 0.63 -0.04 15.08
N ASP A 110 0.78 -0.57 16.28
CA ASP A 110 2.03 -0.63 17.03
C ASP A 110 2.69 -2.01 16.80
N TYR A 111 3.83 -2.06 16.11
CA TYR A 111 4.53 -3.33 15.83
C TYR A 111 4.85 -4.14 17.09
N GLY A 112 5.18 -3.47 18.20
CA GLY A 112 5.50 -4.13 19.47
C GLY A 112 4.31 -4.76 20.20
N LYS A 113 3.08 -4.40 19.79
CA LYS A 113 1.85 -4.86 20.48
C LYS A 113 0.86 -5.58 19.58
N ASP A 114 0.79 -5.14 18.30
CA ASP A 114 -0.32 -5.50 17.42
C ASP A 114 0.10 -6.43 16.27
N LEU A 115 1.36 -6.85 16.23
CA LEU A 115 1.94 -7.67 15.15
C LEU A 115 1.08 -8.89 14.81
N MET A 116 0.56 -9.58 15.82
CA MET A 116 -0.29 -10.76 15.64
C MET A 116 -1.69 -10.41 15.12
N LYS A 117 -2.17 -9.18 15.33
CA LYS A 117 -3.42 -8.71 14.72
C LYS A 117 -3.23 -8.53 13.20
N ALA A 118 -2.08 -7.97 12.78
CA ALA A 118 -1.75 -7.88 11.37
C ALA A 118 -1.67 -9.25 10.70
N ALA A 119 -1.02 -10.24 11.31
CA ALA A 119 -0.96 -11.60 10.80
C ALA A 119 -2.36 -12.20 10.54
N ARG A 120 -3.32 -11.95 11.46
CA ARG A 120 -4.72 -12.37 11.29
C ARG A 120 -5.45 -11.62 10.20
N ILE A 121 -5.19 -10.33 10.03
CA ILE A 121 -5.76 -9.52 8.95
C ILE A 121 -5.30 -10.07 7.59
N PHE A 122 -3.98 -10.25 7.42
CA PHE A 122 -3.43 -10.83 6.20
C PHE A 122 -4.00 -12.21 5.90
N SER A 123 -4.05 -13.10 6.90
CA SER A 123 -4.59 -14.44 6.67
C SER A 123 -6.06 -14.43 6.23
N ARG A 124 -6.89 -13.54 6.75
CA ARG A 124 -8.29 -13.40 6.32
C ARG A 124 -8.42 -12.91 4.88
N ILE A 125 -7.59 -11.93 4.49
CA ILE A 125 -7.58 -11.41 3.12
C ILE A 125 -7.04 -12.46 2.17
N HIS A 126 -5.89 -13.05 2.49
CA HIS A 126 -5.21 -14.02 1.64
C HIS A 126 -5.91 -15.39 1.57
N SER A 127 -6.90 -15.63 2.43
CA SER A 127 -7.77 -16.82 2.34
C SER A 127 -8.99 -16.64 1.45
N LEU A 128 -9.26 -15.43 0.95
CA LEU A 128 -10.38 -15.19 0.07
C LEU A 128 -10.23 -15.98 -1.23
N GLU A 129 -11.30 -16.63 -1.66
CA GLU A 129 -11.36 -17.27 -2.96
C GLU A 129 -11.40 -16.20 -4.05
N ILE A 130 -10.55 -16.32 -5.05
CA ILE A 130 -10.49 -15.40 -6.19
C ILE A 130 -11.38 -15.93 -7.31
N ALA A 131 -12.44 -15.19 -7.63
CA ALA A 131 -13.34 -15.53 -8.73
C ALA A 131 -12.60 -15.43 -10.08
N LYS A 132 -12.97 -16.28 -11.06
CA LYS A 132 -12.32 -16.29 -12.39
C LYS A 132 -12.55 -15.01 -13.17
N ASP A 133 -13.70 -14.38 -12.98
CA ASP A 133 -14.16 -13.14 -13.62
C ASP A 133 -13.94 -11.90 -12.75
N ASN A 134 -12.90 -11.92 -11.91
CA ASN A 134 -12.55 -10.78 -11.07
C ASN A 134 -12.01 -9.61 -11.91
N HIS A 135 -12.01 -8.41 -11.30
CA HIS A 135 -11.55 -7.17 -11.94
C HIS A 135 -10.10 -6.80 -11.58
N PHE A 136 -9.43 -7.56 -10.71
CA PHE A 136 -8.12 -7.22 -10.21
C PHE A 136 -7.03 -7.36 -11.28
N ILE A 137 -6.09 -6.42 -11.30
CA ILE A 137 -4.84 -6.57 -12.02
C ILE A 137 -4.07 -7.76 -11.45
N THR A 138 -3.56 -8.63 -12.32
CA THR A 138 -2.79 -9.80 -11.91
C THR A 138 -1.32 -9.64 -12.24
N GLU A 139 -0.45 -9.72 -11.23
CA GLU A 139 1.00 -9.68 -11.36
C GLU A 139 1.59 -11.06 -11.06
N LYS A 140 2.03 -11.78 -12.11
CA LYS A 140 2.57 -13.14 -12.01
C LYS A 140 4.09 -13.17 -11.91
N ASN A 141 4.74 -12.25 -12.61
CA ASN A 141 6.19 -12.18 -12.74
C ASN A 141 6.73 -11.10 -11.79
N ILE A 142 6.75 -11.43 -10.49
CA ILE A 142 6.97 -10.44 -9.43
C ILE A 142 8.39 -9.89 -9.37
N PHE A 143 9.42 -10.66 -9.79
CA PHE A 143 10.80 -10.16 -9.88
C PHE A 143 10.95 -9.28 -11.12
N SER A 144 10.45 -9.75 -12.27
CA SER A 144 10.46 -9.00 -13.52
C SER A 144 9.78 -7.65 -13.38
N ALA A 145 8.64 -7.61 -12.69
CA ALA A 145 7.90 -6.39 -12.40
C ALA A 145 8.73 -5.42 -11.53
N ARG A 146 9.38 -5.93 -10.48
CA ARG A 146 10.23 -5.09 -9.60
C ARG A 146 11.49 -4.60 -10.30
N ILE A 147 12.13 -5.42 -11.17
CA ILE A 147 13.27 -4.98 -11.98
C ILE A 147 12.85 -3.85 -12.91
N GLY A 148 11.76 -4.01 -13.66
CA GLY A 148 11.27 -2.97 -14.57
C GLY A 148 10.85 -1.69 -13.85
N GLU A 149 10.23 -1.81 -12.66
CA GLU A 149 9.93 -0.67 -11.81
C GLU A 149 11.20 0.01 -11.29
N GLY A 150 12.20 -0.75 -10.84
CA GLY A 150 13.51 -0.24 -10.42
C GLY A 150 14.23 0.51 -11.54
N GLU A 151 14.28 -0.04 -12.75
CA GLU A 151 14.86 0.63 -13.93
C GLU A 151 14.18 1.98 -14.23
N ARG A 152 12.84 2.01 -14.17
CA ARG A 152 12.08 3.25 -14.39
C ARG A 152 12.33 4.27 -13.29
N LEU A 153 12.30 3.87 -12.02
CA LEU A 153 12.55 4.75 -10.88
C LEU A 153 13.97 5.31 -10.90
N LEU A 154 14.96 4.50 -11.27
CA LEU A 154 16.35 4.92 -11.29
C LEU A 154 16.73 5.70 -12.56
N SER A 155 15.83 5.85 -13.54
CA SER A 155 16.16 6.52 -14.80
C SER A 155 16.67 7.96 -14.65
N ASN A 156 16.17 8.69 -13.65
CA ASN A 156 16.54 10.09 -13.41
C ASN A 156 17.82 10.28 -12.58
N ILE A 157 18.37 9.23 -11.98
CA ILE A 157 19.56 9.39 -11.12
C ILE A 157 20.88 9.38 -11.90
N TRP A 158 20.94 8.67 -13.04
CA TRP A 158 22.20 8.38 -13.73
C TRP A 158 22.92 9.65 -14.18
N ASP A 159 22.21 10.59 -14.78
CA ASP A 159 22.74 11.87 -15.25
C ASP A 159 22.65 12.99 -14.18
N SER A 160 22.02 12.73 -13.06
CA SER A 160 21.83 13.71 -11.99
C SER A 160 23.16 14.08 -11.30
N PRO A 161 23.54 15.37 -11.25
CA PRO A 161 24.77 15.80 -10.60
C PRO A 161 24.68 15.77 -9.07
N ILE A 162 23.48 15.72 -8.50
CA ILE A 162 23.24 15.77 -7.06
C ILE A 162 23.30 14.39 -6.38
N VAL A 163 23.22 13.30 -7.16
CA VAL A 163 23.30 11.94 -6.62
C VAL A 163 24.77 11.50 -6.53
N ASP A 164 25.21 11.09 -5.33
CA ASP A 164 26.56 10.61 -5.07
C ASP A 164 26.93 9.43 -6.00
N LYS A 165 28.17 9.42 -6.49
CA LYS A 165 28.67 8.37 -7.37
C LYS A 165 28.63 6.97 -6.74
N ARG A 166 28.80 6.87 -5.41
CA ARG A 166 28.71 5.61 -4.68
C ARG A 166 27.28 5.06 -4.71
N VAL A 167 26.27 5.93 -4.55
CA VAL A 167 24.85 5.57 -4.65
C VAL A 167 24.55 5.05 -6.05
N LYS A 168 25.00 5.74 -7.11
CA LYS A 168 24.86 5.26 -8.49
C LYS A 168 25.51 3.90 -8.68
N SER A 169 26.78 3.74 -8.24
CA SER A 169 27.50 2.46 -8.34
C SER A 169 26.80 1.34 -7.58
N PHE A 170 26.20 1.63 -6.42
CA PHE A 170 25.41 0.67 -5.67
C PHE A 170 24.19 0.20 -6.48
N PHE A 171 23.40 1.12 -7.02
CA PHE A 171 22.23 0.74 -7.81
C PHE A 171 22.56 0.02 -9.12
N ASP A 172 23.67 0.37 -9.77
CA ASP A 172 24.15 -0.34 -10.97
C ASP A 172 24.42 -1.81 -10.65
N LYS A 173 25.21 -2.09 -9.61
CA LYS A 173 25.49 -3.44 -9.13
C LYS A 173 24.22 -4.17 -8.67
N PHE A 174 23.32 -3.47 -7.99
CA PHE A 174 22.07 -4.06 -7.49
C PHE A 174 21.13 -4.46 -8.63
N LEU A 175 20.99 -3.63 -9.65
CA LEU A 175 20.23 -3.96 -10.86
C LEU A 175 20.85 -5.15 -11.61
N GLU A 176 22.18 -5.17 -11.74
CA GLU A 176 22.88 -6.30 -12.36
C GLU A 176 22.64 -7.60 -11.58
N TRP A 177 22.80 -7.56 -10.25
CA TRP A 177 22.52 -8.70 -9.38
C TRP A 177 21.05 -9.17 -9.53
N ALA A 178 20.09 -8.24 -9.55
CA ALA A 178 18.68 -8.57 -9.68
C ALA A 178 18.38 -9.25 -11.03
N LYS A 179 19.01 -8.80 -12.12
CA LYS A 179 18.88 -9.40 -13.45
C LYS A 179 19.49 -10.79 -13.52
N ILE A 180 20.67 -11.01 -12.93
CA ILE A 180 21.34 -12.31 -12.87
C ILE A 180 20.50 -13.32 -12.08
N ASN A 181 19.88 -12.89 -10.97
CA ASN A 181 19.08 -13.75 -10.09
C ASN A 181 17.60 -13.87 -10.51
N LYS A 182 17.19 -13.23 -11.60
CA LYS A 182 15.81 -13.22 -12.08
C LYS A 182 15.23 -14.62 -12.31
N ASP A 183 16.01 -15.57 -12.73
CA ASP A 183 15.56 -16.94 -13.02
C ASP A 183 14.97 -17.65 -11.80
N LYS A 184 15.29 -17.20 -10.58
CA LYS A 184 14.65 -17.66 -9.34
C LYS A 184 13.15 -17.32 -9.27
N GLU A 185 12.64 -16.41 -10.10
CA GLU A 185 11.21 -16.14 -10.28
C GLU A 185 10.40 -17.38 -10.66
N ARG A 186 11.05 -18.36 -11.30
CA ARG A 186 10.45 -19.65 -11.64
C ARG A 186 9.85 -20.37 -10.43
N TYR A 187 10.40 -20.17 -9.23
CA TYR A 187 9.85 -20.73 -8.01
C TYR A 187 8.37 -20.33 -7.83
N PHE A 188 8.05 -19.08 -8.09
CA PHE A 188 6.69 -18.55 -7.97
C PHE A 188 5.79 -18.96 -9.14
N ILE A 189 6.36 -19.07 -10.34
CA ILE A 189 5.63 -19.47 -11.55
C ILE A 189 5.26 -20.96 -11.49
N ASP A 190 6.17 -21.79 -11.04
CA ASP A 190 5.99 -23.25 -10.96
C ASP A 190 5.15 -23.65 -9.74
N ASN A 191 5.16 -22.84 -8.69
CA ASN A 191 4.39 -23.04 -7.46
C ASN A 191 3.44 -21.83 -7.18
N PRO A 192 2.46 -21.56 -8.04
CA PRO A 192 1.67 -20.37 -7.94
C PRO A 192 0.80 -20.34 -6.66
N TRP A 193 0.85 -19.23 -5.96
CA TRP A 193 -0.05 -18.93 -4.86
C TRP A 193 -0.56 -17.51 -4.99
N TYR A 194 -1.72 -17.36 -5.59
CA TYR A 194 -2.32 -16.06 -5.84
C TYR A 194 -3.29 -15.68 -4.74
N VAL A 195 -3.08 -14.47 -4.19
CA VAL A 195 -3.95 -13.82 -3.21
C VAL A 195 -4.17 -12.36 -3.61
N ILE A 196 -5.09 -11.68 -2.98
CA ILE A 196 -5.28 -10.24 -3.16
C ILE A 196 -4.31 -9.54 -2.22
N ASN A 197 -3.31 -8.83 -2.78
CA ASN A 197 -2.36 -8.00 -2.04
C ASN A 197 -2.83 -6.55 -2.01
N ASN A 198 -2.58 -5.84 -0.91
CA ASN A 198 -2.85 -4.42 -0.76
C ASN A 198 -1.77 -3.57 -1.44
N THR A 199 -0.50 -3.99 -1.37
CA THR A 199 0.71 -3.33 -1.93
C THR A 199 1.16 -2.03 -1.26
N GLU A 200 0.48 -1.57 -0.21
CA GLU A 200 0.79 -0.35 0.57
C GLU A 200 0.79 -0.61 2.09
N VAL A 201 1.21 -1.79 2.50
CA VAL A 201 1.12 -2.28 3.88
C VAL A 201 2.16 -1.64 4.82
N ASN A 202 1.80 -0.55 5.45
CA ASN A 202 2.58 0.08 6.53
C ASN A 202 1.70 0.25 7.79
N SER A 203 2.30 0.57 8.93
CA SER A 203 1.60 0.65 10.21
C SER A 203 0.40 1.62 10.22
N HIS A 204 0.44 2.69 9.42
CA HIS A 204 -0.62 3.71 9.36
C HIS A 204 -1.82 3.26 8.53
N ASN A 205 -1.65 2.22 7.69
CA ASN A 205 -2.74 1.64 6.92
C ASN A 205 -3.50 0.55 7.69
N PHE A 206 -3.15 0.31 8.96
CA PHE A 206 -3.92 -0.52 9.87
C PHE A 206 -4.65 0.35 10.90
N ILE A 207 -5.92 0.07 11.10
CA ILE A 207 -6.73 0.69 12.15
C ILE A 207 -6.99 -0.36 13.22
N ILE A 208 -6.41 -0.17 14.39
CA ILE A 208 -6.48 -1.09 15.52
C ILE A 208 -7.41 -0.51 16.59
N GLY A 209 -8.54 -1.15 16.81
CA GLY A 209 -9.55 -0.79 17.80
C GLY A 209 -10.21 -2.04 18.40
N GLU A 210 -11.49 -1.95 18.70
CA GLU A 210 -12.29 -3.12 19.10
C GLU A 210 -12.24 -4.22 18.02
N ARG A 211 -12.31 -3.80 16.76
CA ARG A 211 -11.96 -4.60 15.58
C ARG A 211 -10.72 -4.03 14.93
N SER A 212 -10.08 -4.80 14.09
CA SER A 212 -8.86 -4.37 13.40
C SER A 212 -9.00 -4.53 11.90
N TYR A 213 -8.51 -3.54 11.15
CA TYR A 213 -8.74 -3.41 9.72
C TYR A 213 -7.47 -3.01 8.99
N LEU A 214 -7.38 -3.37 7.71
CA LEU A 214 -6.43 -2.82 6.75
C LEU A 214 -7.18 -1.89 5.80
N ILE A 215 -6.68 -0.67 5.66
CA ILE A 215 -7.24 0.39 4.82
C ILE A 215 -6.32 0.70 3.63
N ASP A 216 -6.73 1.67 2.83
CA ASP A 216 -5.98 2.17 1.68
C ASP A 216 -5.79 1.14 0.57
N TRP A 217 -6.90 0.82 -0.07
CA TRP A 217 -7.03 -0.19 -1.12
C TRP A 217 -7.09 0.43 -2.53
N GLU A 218 -6.28 1.45 -2.78
CA GLU A 218 -6.31 2.16 -4.08
C GLU A 218 -5.64 1.36 -5.21
N LYS A 219 -4.73 0.42 -4.89
CA LYS A 219 -4.00 -0.36 -5.91
C LYS A 219 -3.81 -1.84 -5.57
N PRO A 220 -4.87 -2.55 -5.15
CA PRO A 220 -4.73 -3.99 -4.88
C PRO A 220 -4.43 -4.76 -6.17
N VAL A 221 -3.64 -5.83 -6.03
CA VAL A 221 -3.34 -6.73 -7.14
C VAL A 221 -3.48 -8.18 -6.71
N ILE A 222 -3.79 -9.06 -7.66
CA ILE A 222 -3.65 -10.50 -7.46
C ILE A 222 -2.20 -10.86 -7.71
N SER A 223 -1.52 -11.37 -6.70
CA SER A 223 -0.12 -11.79 -6.79
C SER A 223 0.24 -12.76 -5.66
N ASP A 224 1.53 -13.10 -5.55
CA ASP A 224 2.02 -13.91 -4.44
C ASP A 224 1.93 -13.16 -3.09
N PRO A 225 1.52 -13.82 -1.99
CA PRO A 225 1.43 -13.18 -0.67
C PRO A 225 2.76 -12.63 -0.16
N ALA A 226 3.88 -13.08 -0.70
CA ALA A 226 5.19 -12.53 -0.37
C ALA A 226 5.28 -11.02 -0.61
N GLN A 227 4.50 -10.44 -1.52
CA GLN A 227 4.52 -8.99 -1.77
C GLN A 227 4.14 -8.20 -0.51
N ASP A 228 2.96 -8.45 0.04
CA ASP A 228 2.48 -7.76 1.23
C ASP A 228 3.28 -8.13 2.48
N LEU A 229 3.55 -9.43 2.69
CA LEU A 229 4.22 -9.88 3.90
C LEU A 229 5.67 -9.40 3.97
N THR A 230 6.39 -9.42 2.85
CA THR A 230 7.75 -8.86 2.80
C THR A 230 7.74 -7.37 3.08
N GLN A 231 6.83 -6.62 2.43
CA GLN A 231 6.74 -5.17 2.63
C GLN A 231 6.43 -4.85 4.09
N PHE A 232 5.45 -5.51 4.69
CA PHE A 232 5.05 -5.28 6.08
C PHE A 232 6.15 -5.55 7.10
N LEU A 233 6.96 -6.60 6.88
CA LEU A 233 8.02 -7.05 7.79
C LEU A 233 9.40 -6.41 7.50
N ALA A 234 9.54 -5.69 6.40
CA ALA A 234 10.82 -5.14 5.95
C ALA A 234 11.24 -3.91 6.77
N PRO A 235 12.53 -3.76 7.11
CA PRO A 235 13.06 -2.56 7.74
C PRO A 235 12.73 -1.27 6.96
N THR A 236 12.70 -1.35 5.63
CA THR A 236 12.33 -0.21 4.77
C THR A 236 10.88 0.29 4.99
N THR A 237 10.02 -0.52 5.58
CA THR A 237 8.65 -0.13 5.95
C THR A 237 8.55 0.19 7.44
N THR A 238 9.11 -0.65 8.30
CA THR A 238 8.96 -0.49 9.75
C THR A 238 9.72 0.73 10.29
N LEU A 239 10.89 1.06 9.71
CA LEU A 239 11.66 2.26 10.07
C LEU A 239 11.09 3.54 9.45
N TRP A 240 10.30 3.43 8.37
CA TRP A 240 9.72 4.60 7.72
C TRP A 240 8.69 5.32 8.60
N LYS A 241 7.82 4.58 9.25
CA LYS A 241 6.68 5.12 9.98
C LYS A 241 6.70 4.86 11.50
N ALA A 242 7.38 3.80 11.94
CA ALA A 242 7.30 3.35 13.33
C ALA A 242 8.66 3.30 14.05
N SER A 243 9.77 3.50 13.36
CA SER A 243 11.15 3.37 13.91
C SER A 243 11.36 2.04 14.66
N TYR A 244 10.81 0.94 14.14
CA TYR A 244 10.82 -0.38 14.75
C TYR A 244 11.61 -1.38 13.88
N ILE A 245 12.40 -2.24 14.52
CA ILE A 245 13.08 -3.35 13.86
C ILE A 245 12.57 -4.66 14.46
N LEU A 246 11.91 -5.45 13.62
CA LEU A 246 11.42 -6.78 14.03
C LEU A 246 12.59 -7.76 14.24
N SER A 247 12.59 -8.41 15.39
CA SER A 247 13.49 -9.53 15.66
C SER A 247 13.11 -10.78 14.83
N SER A 248 14.03 -11.75 14.77
CA SER A 248 13.76 -13.03 14.11
C SER A 248 12.61 -13.79 14.78
N ASP A 249 12.53 -13.73 16.10
CA ASP A 249 11.48 -14.42 16.88
C ASP A 249 10.11 -13.81 16.61
N GLU A 250 10.00 -12.48 16.53
CA GLU A 250 8.76 -11.79 16.20
C GLU A 250 8.28 -12.12 14.78
N LYS A 251 9.21 -12.19 13.81
CA LYS A 251 8.87 -12.62 12.44
C LYS A 251 8.39 -14.06 12.41
N GLU A 252 9.06 -14.94 13.14
CA GLU A 252 8.66 -16.34 13.23
C GLU A 252 7.28 -16.51 13.88
N GLU A 253 6.99 -15.75 14.93
CA GLU A 253 5.68 -15.74 15.57
C GLU A 253 4.60 -15.18 14.65
N PHE A 254 4.93 -14.12 13.88
CA PHE A 254 4.04 -13.58 12.86
C PHE A 254 3.69 -14.65 11.82
N PHE A 255 4.67 -15.36 11.25
CA PHE A 255 4.42 -16.42 10.28
C PHE A 255 3.59 -17.56 10.84
N LYS A 256 3.85 -17.99 12.08
CA LYS A 256 3.03 -19.02 12.76
C LYS A 256 1.56 -18.58 12.85
N ASN A 257 1.31 -17.34 13.27
CA ASN A 257 -0.05 -16.80 13.38
C ASN A 257 -0.72 -16.66 12.00
N TYR A 258 0.02 -16.22 10.98
CA TYR A 258 -0.46 -16.12 9.62
C TYR A 258 -0.87 -17.49 9.05
N ILE A 259 0.01 -18.49 9.17
CA ILE A 259 -0.24 -19.87 8.70
C ILE A 259 -1.42 -20.50 9.45
N ASN A 260 -1.53 -20.30 10.77
CA ASN A 260 -2.67 -20.77 11.55
C ASN A 260 -3.98 -20.18 11.04
N GLY A 261 -4.01 -18.89 10.68
CA GLY A 261 -5.16 -18.24 10.08
C GLY A 261 -5.54 -18.78 8.69
N LEU A 262 -4.61 -19.43 8.00
CA LEU A 262 -4.82 -20.15 6.73
C LEU A 262 -5.16 -21.64 6.92
N ASN A 263 -5.65 -22.03 8.10
CA ASN A 263 -5.92 -23.42 8.45
C ASN A 263 -4.69 -24.33 8.34
N GLY A 264 -3.52 -23.82 8.70
CA GLY A 264 -2.26 -24.54 8.70
C GLY A 264 -1.66 -24.80 7.31
N LYS A 265 -2.20 -24.18 6.26
CA LYS A 265 -1.64 -24.27 4.90
C LYS A 265 -0.37 -23.41 4.79
N ASP A 266 0.74 -23.96 5.22
CA ASP A 266 2.05 -23.42 4.89
C ASP A 266 2.38 -23.82 3.44
N ARG A 267 2.75 -22.83 2.63
CA ARG A 267 3.22 -23.00 1.24
C ARG A 267 4.60 -22.37 1.11
N ASP A 268 5.48 -22.71 2.02
CA ASP A 268 6.85 -22.20 2.10
C ASP A 268 6.92 -20.67 2.15
N ILE A 269 6.00 -20.06 2.95
CA ILE A 269 5.84 -18.58 2.96
C ILE A 269 7.13 -17.87 3.39
N ARG A 270 7.96 -18.51 4.25
CA ARG A 270 9.25 -17.94 4.66
C ARG A 270 10.22 -17.85 3.50
N ASP A 271 10.31 -18.91 2.72
CA ASP A 271 11.17 -18.97 1.54
C ASP A 271 10.71 -17.98 0.47
N ARG A 272 9.38 -17.85 0.29
CA ARG A 272 8.78 -16.85 -0.62
C ARG A 272 9.14 -15.43 -0.22
N VAL A 273 9.01 -15.10 1.06
CA VAL A 273 9.37 -13.80 1.62
C VAL A 273 10.87 -13.55 1.48
N ASP A 274 11.72 -14.51 1.81
CA ASP A 274 13.18 -14.37 1.67
C ASP A 274 13.61 -14.19 0.21
N LEU A 275 13.04 -14.95 -0.72
CA LEU A 275 13.32 -14.81 -2.16
C LEU A 275 12.88 -13.46 -2.72
N TYR A 276 11.74 -12.93 -2.26
CA TYR A 276 11.21 -11.66 -2.75
C TYR A 276 11.87 -10.43 -2.09
N THR A 277 12.42 -10.56 -0.90
CA THR A 277 12.97 -9.45 -0.10
C THR A 277 13.91 -8.52 -0.87
N PRO A 278 14.93 -8.98 -1.61
CA PRO A 278 15.82 -8.07 -2.33
C PRO A 278 15.10 -7.29 -3.43
N TYR A 279 14.10 -7.86 -4.07
CA TYR A 279 13.30 -7.17 -5.10
C TYR A 279 12.38 -6.10 -4.50
N LEU A 280 11.85 -6.32 -3.29
CA LEU A 280 11.21 -5.27 -2.52
C LEU A 280 12.18 -4.12 -2.21
N TYR A 281 13.40 -4.44 -1.77
CA TYR A 281 14.39 -3.40 -1.49
C TYR A 281 14.78 -2.61 -2.74
N LEU A 282 14.87 -3.26 -3.91
CA LEU A 282 15.10 -2.56 -5.17
C LEU A 282 14.02 -1.52 -5.45
N ARG A 283 12.73 -1.87 -5.24
CA ARG A 283 11.61 -0.94 -5.34
C ARG A 283 11.72 0.19 -4.32
N ALA A 284 11.90 -0.13 -3.04
CA ALA A 284 11.86 0.84 -1.94
C ALA A 284 13.03 1.84 -2.03
N LEU A 285 14.25 1.34 -2.20
CA LEU A 285 15.44 2.19 -2.33
C LEU A 285 15.45 2.95 -3.66
N GLY A 286 15.00 2.31 -4.75
CA GLY A 286 14.85 2.97 -6.06
C GLY A 286 13.86 4.12 -6.01
N TRP A 287 12.74 3.96 -5.28
CA TRP A 287 11.82 5.08 -5.04
C TRP A 287 12.49 6.21 -4.23
N CYS A 288 13.25 5.89 -3.21
CA CYS A 288 14.00 6.91 -2.46
C CYS A 288 14.99 7.67 -3.35
N ALA A 289 15.71 6.97 -4.23
CA ALA A 289 16.66 7.60 -5.16
C ALA A 289 15.95 8.51 -6.16
N HIS A 290 14.81 8.05 -6.73
CA HIS A 290 13.97 8.85 -7.60
C HIS A 290 13.46 10.12 -6.90
N ALA A 291 12.83 9.93 -5.75
CA ALA A 291 12.27 11.02 -4.96
C ALA A 291 13.34 12.01 -4.50
N TYR A 292 14.56 11.56 -4.18
CA TYR A 292 15.67 12.44 -3.86
C TYR A 292 15.95 13.46 -4.97
N VAL A 293 15.95 13.03 -6.22
CA VAL A 293 16.14 13.93 -7.36
C VAL A 293 14.95 14.88 -7.51
N GLU A 294 13.71 14.35 -7.40
CA GLU A 294 12.50 15.17 -7.51
C GLU A 294 12.40 16.24 -6.41
N TYR A 295 12.79 15.93 -5.17
CA TYR A 295 12.75 16.90 -4.08
C TYR A 295 13.74 18.07 -4.26
N HIS A 296 14.75 17.91 -5.12
CA HIS A 296 15.65 19.00 -5.51
C HIS A 296 15.12 19.80 -6.69
N ASP A 297 14.09 19.34 -7.39
CA ASP A 297 13.48 20.11 -8.48
C ASP A 297 12.76 21.34 -7.90
N PRO A 298 13.14 22.57 -8.35
CA PRO A 298 12.46 23.81 -7.93
C PRO A 298 10.97 23.84 -8.29
N LYS A 299 10.54 23.05 -9.29
CA LYS A 299 9.16 22.98 -9.75
C LYS A 299 8.27 22.11 -8.86
N LYS A 300 8.83 21.31 -7.96
CA LYS A 300 8.06 20.51 -7.01
C LYS A 300 7.48 21.42 -5.93
N GLU A 301 6.19 21.71 -6.01
CA GLU A 301 5.48 22.63 -5.10
C GLU A 301 5.27 22.04 -3.70
N ILE A 302 4.99 20.75 -3.60
CA ILE A 302 4.70 20.07 -2.33
C ILE A 302 5.94 19.26 -1.90
N LYS A 303 6.58 19.67 -0.80
CA LYS A 303 7.73 18.98 -0.21
C LYS A 303 7.44 18.68 1.26
N ASN A 304 7.39 17.39 1.60
CA ASN A 304 7.33 16.95 2.99
C ASN A 304 8.76 16.73 3.52
N MET A 305 9.20 17.58 4.42
CA MET A 305 10.59 17.55 4.92
C MET A 305 10.90 16.29 5.73
N ASP A 306 9.93 15.75 6.49
CA ASP A 306 10.14 14.51 7.24
C ASP A 306 10.37 13.34 6.28
N THR A 307 9.60 13.30 5.19
CA THR A 307 9.81 12.32 4.10
C THR A 307 11.19 12.50 3.47
N PHE A 308 11.63 13.74 3.24
CA PHE A 308 12.94 14.00 2.63
C PHE A 308 14.10 13.57 3.54
N GLU A 309 14.01 13.80 4.86
CA GLU A 309 15.02 13.30 5.80
C GLU A 309 15.08 11.76 5.76
N LYS A 310 13.92 11.07 5.75
CA LYS A 310 13.89 9.60 5.61
C LYS A 310 14.49 9.11 4.29
N ILE A 311 14.24 9.80 3.19
CA ILE A 311 14.89 9.52 1.90
C ILE A 311 16.41 9.55 2.02
N LYS A 312 16.97 10.57 2.69
CA LYS A 312 18.43 10.69 2.89
C LYS A 312 18.99 9.56 3.76
N GLU A 313 18.29 9.21 4.85
CA GLU A 313 18.66 8.08 5.70
C GLU A 313 18.72 6.77 4.90
N TYR A 314 17.74 6.55 3.99
CA TYR A 314 17.66 5.31 3.20
C TYR A 314 18.65 5.26 2.03
N LEU A 315 19.19 6.40 1.61
CA LEU A 315 20.26 6.47 0.61
C LEU A 315 21.66 6.49 1.22
N ASP A 316 21.76 6.31 2.54
CA ASP A 316 23.04 6.04 3.19
C ASP A 316 23.62 4.70 2.73
N ILE A 317 24.89 4.69 2.34
CA ILE A 317 25.54 3.50 1.77
C ILE A 317 25.59 2.35 2.77
N ASP A 318 25.93 2.62 4.03
CA ASP A 318 26.05 1.58 5.05
C ASP A 318 24.68 0.95 5.34
N PHE A 319 23.61 1.77 5.31
CA PHE A 319 22.23 1.27 5.43
C PHE A 319 21.83 0.38 4.26
N MET A 320 22.07 0.83 3.02
CA MET A 320 21.71 0.09 1.81
C MET A 320 22.49 -1.25 1.72
N GLU A 321 23.80 -1.21 1.93
CA GLU A 321 24.65 -2.43 1.96
C GLU A 321 24.25 -3.35 3.11
N GLY A 322 23.90 -2.80 4.27
CA GLY A 322 23.42 -3.55 5.44
C GLY A 322 22.16 -4.36 5.14
N LEU A 323 21.20 -3.81 4.40
CA LEU A 323 19.99 -4.50 3.98
C LEU A 323 20.27 -5.68 3.04
N LEU A 324 21.27 -5.56 2.17
CA LEU A 324 21.54 -6.51 1.08
C LEU A 324 22.67 -7.51 1.37
N ARG A 325 23.39 -7.32 2.47
CA ARG A 325 24.56 -8.14 2.82
C ARG A 325 24.29 -9.66 2.80
N LYS A 326 23.13 -10.09 3.32
CA LYS A 326 22.77 -11.51 3.35
C LYS A 326 22.44 -12.10 1.96
N PHE A 327 22.24 -11.27 0.95
CA PHE A 327 21.88 -11.69 -0.40
C PHE A 327 23.08 -11.71 -1.37
N GLY A 328 24.23 -11.16 -0.95
CA GLY A 328 25.46 -11.13 -1.76
C GLY A 328 25.42 -10.05 -2.86
N VAL A 329 24.79 -8.92 -2.57
CA VAL A 329 24.76 -7.74 -3.45
C VAL A 329 25.93 -6.82 -3.13
#